data_6ed4671fb7c702b9dd1eeb8815cc053d
#
_entry.id   6ed4671fb7c702b9dd1eeb8815cc053d
#
_cell.length_a   1.000
_cell.length_b   1.000
_cell.length_c   1.000
_cell.angle_alpha   90.00
_cell.angle_beta   90.00
_cell.angle_gamma   90.00
#
_symmetry.space_group_name_H-M   'P 1'
#
loop_
_entity.id
_entity.type
_entity.pdbx_description
1 polymer ?
#
loop_
_entity_poly.entity_id
_entity_poly.type
_entity_poly.pdbx_seq_one_letter_code
_entity_poly.pdbx_strand_id
1 'polypeptide(L)'
;MNADKQACRRRLADEQADLVVEVFRMLADATRVQLLWSLADREMSVNDLAVRVGKPAPSVSQHLAKLRMAHLVRTRREGTQVFYRLENDHVRQLVIDAVQNAEHAAGGVPAHHLDDRELRVIHEGSAG
;
A
#
# COMPACT_ATOMS: atom_id res chain seq x y z
N MET A 1 8.61 31.38 -2.42
CA MET A 1 8.05 31.43 -1.76
C MET A 1 6.57 31.18 -1.71
N ASN A 2 5.79 32.06 -1.70
CA ASN A 2 4.38 31.82 -1.43
C ASN A 2 3.62 31.19 -2.60
N ALA A 3 4.13 31.37 -3.80
CA ALA A 3 3.45 30.83 -4.97
C ALA A 3 3.31 29.32 -4.90
N ASP A 4 4.35 28.62 -4.45
CA ASP A 4 4.31 27.17 -4.35
C ASP A 4 3.32 26.70 -3.29
N LYS A 5 3.30 27.38 -2.16
CA LYS A 5 2.36 27.06 -1.11
C LYS A 5 0.92 27.29 -1.54
N GLN A 6 0.70 28.37 -2.29
CA GLN A 6 -0.62 28.66 -2.81
C GLN A 6 -1.05 27.65 -3.85
N ALA A 7 -0.12 27.20 -4.70
CA ALA A 7 -0.42 26.18 -5.67
C ALA A 7 -0.86 24.87 -5.00
N CYS A 8 -0.21 24.50 -3.89
CA CYS A 8 -0.59 23.29 -3.15
C CYS A 8 -1.96 23.40 -2.50
N ARG A 9 -2.46 24.60 -2.31
CA ARG A 9 -3.76 24.83 -1.69
C ARG A 9 -4.87 25.00 -2.70
N ARG A 10 -4.55 25.00 -3.97
CA ARG A 10 -5.56 25.12 -5.02
C ARG A 10 -6.40 23.85 -5.05
N ARG A 11 -7.62 24.04 -5.48
CA ARG A 11 -8.49 22.92 -5.77
C ARG A 11 -7.87 22.09 -6.89
N LEU A 12 -7.89 20.78 -6.74
CA LEU A 12 -7.42 19.89 -7.80
C LEU A 12 -8.37 19.93 -8.98
N ALA A 13 -7.83 19.76 -10.17
CA ALA A 13 -8.68 19.50 -11.35
C ALA A 13 -9.43 18.19 -11.15
N ASP A 14 -10.60 18.08 -11.73
CA ASP A 14 -11.43 16.89 -11.55
C ASP A 14 -10.72 15.63 -12.02
N GLU A 15 -9.99 15.69 -13.13
CA GLU A 15 -9.23 14.54 -13.63
C GLU A 15 -8.15 14.11 -12.65
N GLN A 16 -7.49 15.07 -12.02
CA GLN A 16 -6.47 14.76 -11.01
C GLN A 16 -7.10 14.12 -9.78
N ALA A 17 -8.24 14.65 -9.33
CA ALA A 17 -8.94 14.09 -8.19
C ALA A 17 -9.36 12.66 -8.47
N ASP A 18 -9.84 12.36 -9.68
CA ASP A 18 -10.24 11.01 -10.06
C ASP A 18 -9.06 10.04 -10.03
N LEU A 19 -7.89 10.49 -10.49
CA LEU A 19 -6.68 9.67 -10.46
C LEU A 19 -6.25 9.37 -9.02
N VAL A 20 -6.34 10.36 -8.16
CA VAL A 20 -6.01 10.18 -6.73
C VAL A 20 -6.98 9.21 -6.07
N VAL A 21 -8.26 9.33 -6.40
CA VAL A 21 -9.28 8.40 -5.88
C VAL A 21 -8.94 6.97 -6.28
N GLU A 22 -8.48 6.76 -7.52
CA GLU A 22 -8.10 5.42 -7.96
C GLU A 22 -6.94 4.86 -7.13
N VAL A 23 -5.97 5.69 -6.79
CA VAL A 23 -4.87 5.27 -5.92
C VAL A 23 -5.42 4.82 -4.57
N PHE A 24 -6.29 5.61 -3.96
CA PHE A 24 -6.86 5.25 -2.66
C PHE A 24 -7.72 3.99 -2.76
N ARG A 25 -8.41 3.80 -3.87
CA ARG A 25 -9.20 2.60 -4.10
C ARG A 25 -8.31 1.36 -4.10
N MET A 26 -7.15 1.45 -4.74
CA MET A 26 -6.19 0.36 -4.74
C MET A 26 -5.63 0.09 -3.34
N LEU A 27 -5.50 1.12 -2.52
CA LEU A 27 -5.01 1.00 -1.16
C LEU A 27 -6.10 0.53 -0.18
N ALA A 28 -7.35 0.50 -0.60
CA ALA A 28 -8.47 0.14 0.29
C ALA A 28 -8.70 -1.37 0.31
N ASP A 29 -7.63 -2.12 0.54
CA ASP A 29 -7.69 -3.58 0.62
C ASP A 29 -6.51 -4.05 1.46
N ALA A 30 -6.79 -4.84 2.50
CA ALA A 30 -5.77 -5.24 3.45
C ALA A 30 -4.63 -6.03 2.81
N THR A 31 -4.95 -6.93 1.89
CA THR A 31 -3.91 -7.72 1.23
C THR A 31 -3.02 -6.85 0.37
N ARG A 32 -3.60 -5.91 -0.36
CA ARG A 32 -2.80 -5.01 -1.19
C ARG A 32 -1.90 -4.11 -0.34
N VAL A 33 -2.41 -3.63 0.80
CA VAL A 33 -1.57 -2.86 1.72
C VAL A 33 -0.40 -3.70 2.23
N GLN A 34 -0.65 -4.95 2.60
CA GLN A 34 0.40 -5.86 3.05
C GLN A 34 1.46 -6.09 1.96
N LEU A 35 1.02 -6.23 0.71
CA LEU A 35 1.93 -6.41 -0.40
C LEU A 35 2.80 -5.18 -0.61
N LEU A 36 2.19 -4.01 -0.61
CA LEU A 36 2.94 -2.76 -0.78
C LEU A 36 3.90 -2.53 0.38
N TRP A 37 3.48 -2.82 1.58
CA TRP A 37 4.35 -2.71 2.75
C TRP A 37 5.55 -3.64 2.64
N SER A 38 5.32 -4.87 2.19
CA SER A 38 6.40 -5.84 1.99
C SER A 38 7.41 -5.35 0.95
N LEU A 39 6.91 -4.69 -0.11
CA LEU A 39 7.76 -4.19 -1.18
C LEU A 39 8.45 -2.86 -0.84
N ALA A 40 8.10 -2.24 0.28
CA ALA A 40 8.73 -0.99 0.68
C ALA A 40 10.23 -1.16 0.95
N ASP A 41 10.64 -2.35 1.34
CA ASP A 41 12.04 -2.62 1.67
C ASP A 41 12.85 -3.20 0.53
N ARG A 42 12.23 -3.99 -0.33
CA ARG A 42 12.98 -4.71 -1.38
C ARG A 42 12.04 -5.30 -2.43
N GLU A 43 12.64 -5.67 -3.56
CA GLU A 43 11.94 -6.47 -4.59
C GLU A 43 11.63 -7.86 -4.06
N MET A 44 10.52 -8.42 -4.52
CA MET A 44 10.17 -9.79 -4.16
C MET A 44 9.41 -10.45 -5.32
N SER A 45 9.57 -11.76 -5.43
CA SER A 45 8.80 -12.57 -6.37
C SER A 45 7.39 -12.80 -5.83
N VAL A 46 6.49 -13.26 -6.70
CA VAL A 46 5.12 -13.58 -6.29
C VAL A 46 5.13 -14.63 -5.18
N ASN A 47 5.96 -15.67 -5.34
CA ASN A 47 5.99 -16.74 -4.35
C ASN A 47 6.46 -16.25 -2.98
N ASP A 48 7.48 -15.40 -2.96
CA ASP A 48 7.97 -14.83 -1.70
C ASP A 48 6.93 -13.94 -1.07
N LEU A 49 6.25 -13.13 -1.88
CA LEU A 49 5.18 -12.28 -1.39
C LEU A 49 4.02 -13.10 -0.82
N ALA A 50 3.66 -14.19 -1.51
CA ALA A 50 2.57 -15.06 -1.05
C ALA A 50 2.88 -15.64 0.33
N VAL A 51 4.11 -16.10 0.51
CA VAL A 51 4.54 -16.61 1.82
C VAL A 51 4.48 -15.49 2.86
N ARG A 52 4.99 -14.31 2.51
CA ARG A 52 5.07 -13.20 3.42
C ARG A 52 3.71 -12.74 3.92
N VAL A 53 2.73 -12.65 3.02
CA VAL A 53 1.39 -12.17 3.39
C VAL A 53 0.43 -13.31 3.77
N GLY A 54 0.87 -14.56 3.64
CA GLY A 54 0.06 -15.70 4.05
C GLY A 54 -1.16 -15.92 3.17
N LYS A 55 -1.03 -15.68 1.86
CA LYS A 55 -2.12 -15.85 0.91
C LYS A 55 -1.67 -16.72 -0.26
N PRO A 56 -2.62 -17.39 -0.94
CA PRO A 56 -2.26 -18.22 -2.11
C PRO A 56 -1.64 -17.39 -3.22
N ALA A 57 -0.64 -17.94 -3.90
CA ALA A 57 0.04 -17.24 -4.98
C ALA A 57 -0.90 -16.75 -6.10
N PRO A 58 -1.93 -17.52 -6.53
CA PRO A 58 -2.85 -17.01 -7.55
C PRO A 58 -3.60 -15.75 -7.10
N SER A 59 -3.99 -15.69 -5.84
CA SER A 59 -4.66 -14.51 -5.28
C SER A 59 -3.71 -13.32 -5.26
N VAL A 60 -2.47 -13.55 -4.82
CA VAL A 60 -1.44 -12.50 -4.78
C VAL A 60 -1.16 -11.97 -6.18
N SER A 61 -1.07 -12.86 -7.18
CA SER A 61 -0.88 -12.45 -8.57
C SER A 61 -1.98 -11.52 -9.05
N GLN A 62 -3.24 -11.80 -8.69
CA GLN A 62 -4.35 -10.95 -9.10
C GLN A 62 -4.27 -9.57 -8.46
N HIS A 63 -3.93 -9.52 -7.18
CA HIS A 63 -3.74 -8.23 -6.50
C HIS A 63 -2.58 -7.44 -7.11
N LEU A 64 -1.48 -8.12 -7.41
CA LEU A 64 -0.32 -7.47 -8.02
C LEU A 64 -0.65 -6.93 -9.41
N ALA A 65 -1.46 -7.66 -10.19
CA ALA A 65 -1.88 -7.19 -11.50
C ALA A 65 -2.66 -5.88 -11.39
N LYS A 66 -3.56 -5.77 -10.42
CA LYS A 66 -4.31 -4.55 -10.20
C LYS A 66 -3.40 -3.40 -9.78
N LEU A 67 -2.46 -3.68 -8.88
CA LEU A 67 -1.50 -2.66 -8.44
C LEU A 67 -0.62 -2.19 -9.59
N ARG A 68 -0.26 -3.10 -10.49
CA ARG A 68 0.54 -2.76 -11.64
C ARG A 68 -0.23 -1.89 -12.62
N MET A 69 -1.49 -2.21 -12.87
CA MET A 69 -2.34 -1.40 -13.74
C MET A 69 -2.53 0.01 -13.20
N ALA A 70 -2.52 0.15 -11.88
CA ALA A 70 -2.64 1.46 -11.24
C ALA A 70 -1.29 2.15 -11.08
N HIS A 71 -0.22 1.59 -11.63
CA HIS A 71 1.14 2.16 -11.59
C HIS A 71 1.66 2.34 -10.16
N LEU A 72 1.30 1.40 -9.28
CA LEU A 72 1.82 1.40 -7.91
C LEU A 72 2.97 0.43 -7.74
N VAL A 73 3.05 -0.58 -8.60
CA VAL A 73 4.19 -1.51 -8.64
C VAL A 73 4.66 -1.68 -10.07
N ARG A 74 5.89 -2.10 -10.21
CA ARG A 74 6.48 -2.42 -11.50
C ARG A 74 7.23 -3.74 -11.39
N THR A 75 7.50 -4.35 -12.54
CA THR A 75 8.13 -5.66 -12.59
C THR A 75 9.50 -5.58 -13.23
N ARG A 76 10.33 -6.55 -12.86
CA ARG A 76 11.61 -6.80 -13.48
C ARG A 76 11.71 -8.31 -13.72
N ARG A 77 12.17 -8.69 -14.87
CA ARG A 77 12.35 -10.10 -15.21
C ARG A 77 13.82 -10.47 -15.11
N GLU A 78 14.08 -11.62 -14.51
CA GLU A 78 15.42 -12.18 -14.46
C GLU A 78 15.30 -13.67 -14.76
N GLY A 79 15.71 -14.06 -15.97
CA GLY A 79 15.48 -15.41 -16.43
C GLY A 79 13.99 -15.71 -16.53
N THR A 80 13.53 -16.74 -15.85
CA THR A 80 12.12 -17.09 -15.81
C THR A 80 11.38 -16.49 -14.63
N GLN A 81 12.11 -15.80 -13.74
CA GLN A 81 11.49 -15.18 -12.58
C GLN A 81 11.10 -13.73 -12.83
N VAL A 82 9.98 -13.34 -12.23
CA VAL A 82 9.51 -11.97 -12.26
C VAL A 82 9.54 -11.44 -10.84
N PHE A 83 10.16 -10.29 -10.66
CA PHE A 83 10.22 -9.60 -9.38
C PHE A 83 9.39 -8.34 -9.43
N TYR A 84 8.73 -8.04 -8.32
CA TYR A 84 7.91 -6.84 -8.16
C TYR A 84 8.62 -5.86 -7.25
N ARG A 85 8.43 -4.58 -7.53
CA ARG A 85 8.90 -3.51 -6.65
C ARG A 85 7.94 -2.34 -6.73
N LEU A 86 8.01 -1.44 -5.76
CA LEU A 86 7.19 -0.24 -5.80
C LEU A 86 7.58 0.61 -7.00
N GLU A 87 6.60 1.31 -7.57
CA GLU A 87 6.80 2.09 -8.77
C GLU A 87 7.87 3.16 -8.60
N ASN A 88 7.82 3.89 -7.48
CA ASN A 88 8.77 4.96 -7.20
C ASN A 88 8.76 5.32 -5.71
N ASP A 89 9.58 6.30 -5.34
CA ASP A 89 9.70 6.72 -3.95
C ASP A 89 8.43 7.41 -3.44
N HIS A 90 7.64 8.01 -4.30
CA HIS A 90 6.37 8.61 -3.88
C HIS A 90 5.40 7.55 -3.36
N VAL A 91 5.29 6.44 -4.06
CA VAL A 91 4.45 5.32 -3.62
C VAL A 91 4.98 4.78 -2.29
N ARG A 92 6.28 4.63 -2.20
CA ARG A 92 6.91 4.12 -0.98
C ARG A 92 6.59 5.01 0.21
N GLN A 93 6.74 6.31 0.04
CA GLN A 93 6.47 7.25 1.12
C GLN A 93 5.00 7.27 1.50
N LEU A 94 4.11 7.18 0.52
CA LEU A 94 2.68 7.13 0.77
C LEU A 94 2.31 5.93 1.65
N VAL A 95 2.86 4.76 1.33
CA VAL A 95 2.59 3.55 2.10
C VAL A 95 3.14 3.67 3.52
N ILE A 96 4.38 4.13 3.65
CA ILE A 96 5.01 4.30 4.96
C ILE A 96 4.20 5.28 5.81
N ASP A 97 3.82 6.41 5.23
CA ASP A 97 3.07 7.44 5.96
C ASP A 97 1.69 6.93 6.37
N ALA A 98 1.03 6.16 5.51
CA ALA A 98 -0.27 5.60 5.84
C ALA A 98 -0.17 4.65 7.04
N VAL A 99 0.84 3.80 7.06
CA VAL A 99 1.05 2.87 8.16
C VAL A 99 1.37 3.63 9.45
N GLN A 100 2.26 4.61 9.37
CA GLN A 100 2.62 5.41 10.54
C GLN A 100 1.42 6.19 11.08
N ASN A 101 0.62 6.75 10.20
CA ASN A 101 -0.57 7.46 10.61
C ASN A 101 -1.56 6.53 11.30
N ALA A 102 -1.72 5.32 10.79
CA ALA A 102 -2.60 4.33 11.40
C ALA A 102 -2.11 3.94 12.79
N GLU A 103 -0.81 3.80 12.97
CA GLU A 103 -0.24 3.51 14.27
C GLU A 103 -0.51 4.62 15.28
N HIS A 104 -0.37 5.87 14.87
CA HIS A 104 -0.70 7.01 15.71
C HIS A 104 -2.19 7.05 16.05
N ALA A 105 -3.03 6.79 15.05
CA ALA A 105 -4.47 6.85 15.22
C ALA A 105 -5.00 5.73 16.12
N ALA A 106 -4.23 4.67 16.30
CA ALA A 106 -4.61 3.57 17.19
C ALA A 106 -4.52 3.98 18.65
N GLY A 107 -4.89 5.21 18.95
CA GLY A 107 -5.15 5.67 20.29
C GLY A 107 -4.00 6.28 21.02
N GLY A 108 -2.97 6.74 20.32
CA GLY A 108 -1.82 7.28 21.01
C GLY A 108 -1.13 6.27 21.91
N VAL A 109 -1.55 5.00 21.82
CA VAL A 109 -0.91 3.91 22.54
C VAL A 109 -0.01 3.20 21.54
N PRO A 110 1.28 3.05 21.84
CA PRO A 110 2.17 2.34 20.92
C PRO A 110 1.61 0.97 20.55
N ALA A 111 1.77 0.59 19.29
CA ALA A 111 1.19 -0.66 18.79
C ALA A 111 1.59 -1.88 19.61
N HIS A 112 2.80 -1.89 20.16
CA HIS A 112 3.28 -3.00 20.96
C HIS A 112 2.58 -3.12 22.32
N HIS A 113 1.78 -2.14 22.71
CA HIS A 113 0.99 -2.20 23.92
C HIS A 113 -0.43 -2.72 23.68
N LEU A 114 -0.82 -2.87 22.44
CA LEU A 114 -2.11 -3.47 22.10
C LEU A 114 -1.92 -4.98 22.08
N ASP A 115 -2.88 -5.71 22.65
CA ASP A 115 -2.79 -7.15 22.56
C ASP A 115 -3.32 -7.60 21.20
N ASP A 116 -2.97 -8.83 20.84
CA ASP A 116 -3.36 -9.37 19.54
C ASP A 116 -4.85 -9.42 19.34
N ARG A 117 -5.60 -9.58 20.42
CA ARG A 117 -7.05 -9.65 20.34
C ARG A 117 -7.64 -8.32 19.92
N GLU A 118 -7.14 -7.23 20.49
CA GLU A 118 -7.63 -5.90 20.14
C GLU A 118 -7.34 -5.58 18.70
N LEU A 119 -6.15 -5.93 18.23
CA LEU A 119 -5.78 -5.69 16.83
C LEU A 119 -6.67 -6.50 15.90
N ARG A 120 -7.00 -7.74 16.27
CA ARG A 120 -7.89 -8.56 15.44
C ARG A 120 -9.29 -7.97 15.35
N VAL A 121 -9.82 -7.51 16.48
CA VAL A 121 -11.15 -6.93 16.49
C VAL A 121 -11.22 -5.71 15.58
N ILE A 122 -10.21 -4.84 15.65
CA ILE A 122 -10.13 -3.67 14.77
C ILE A 122 -10.08 -4.11 13.31
N HIS A 123 -9.28 -5.10 13.01
CA HIS A 123 -9.12 -5.60 11.65
C HIS A 123 -10.41 -6.23 11.11
N GLU A 124 -11.05 -7.04 11.91
CA GLU A 124 -12.31 -7.69 11.53
C GLU A 124 -13.42 -6.65 11.33
N GLY A 125 -13.45 -5.63 12.16
CA GLY A 125 -14.39 -4.54 11.99
C GLY A 125 -14.21 -3.83 10.66
N SER A 126 -12.97 -3.69 10.21
CA SER A 126 -12.66 -3.07 8.91
C SER A 126 -13.08 -3.97 7.75
N ALA A 127 -12.97 -5.26 7.93
CA ALA A 127 -13.30 -6.23 6.88
C ALA A 127 -14.80 -6.43 6.71
N GLY A 128 -15.54 -6.12 7.76
CA GLY A 128 -16.99 -6.23 7.74
C GLY A 128 -17.64 -5.06 7.01
#